data_5f7d64008ac40ea921fa497860bd1ff8
#
_entry.id   5f7d64008ac40ea921fa497860bd1ff8
#
_cell.length_a   1.000
_cell.length_b   1.000
_cell.length_c   1.000
_cell.angle_alpha   90.00
_cell.angle_beta   90.00
_cell.angle_gamma   90.00
#
_symmetry.space_group_name_H-M   'P 1'
#
loop_
_entity.id
_entity.type
_entity.pdbx_description
1 polymer ?
#
loop_
_entity_poly.entity_id
_entity_poly.type
_entity_poly.pdbx_seq_one_letter_code
_entity_poly.pdbx_strand_id
1 'polypeptide(L)'
;MTVGIAIQHQPAHTPEHTKVYQTDNATLCRGNALEILPLIEPESIDALITDPPYSSGATHKAGRTNQGSHAKYLNGESLHRFDEFAGENMDARSWAYWTQLWMAQAHRAVRPGGYALVFTDWRQLPALTDAFQASGFTWRGIIAWNKGRGSRTPHTGYFRHQCEYIVWGSKGHLGKSPSGPFDGCMTFPVIPSKKMHPTGKPEELMAELVRTANSGGTVLDPFMGSGTTGVAALKAGRRFIGIETSEHYFEVATQRLQKTISA
;
A
#
# COMPACT_ATOMS: atom_id res chain seq x y z
N MET A 1 30.98 -3.88 5.22
CA MET A 1 30.31 -4.85 4.33
C MET A 1 28.96 -4.26 4.00
N THR A 2 28.82 -3.76 2.79
CA THR A 2 27.59 -3.10 2.29
C THR A 2 26.56 -4.20 2.05
N VAL A 3 25.59 -4.34 2.94
CA VAL A 3 24.45 -5.25 2.74
C VAL A 3 23.45 -4.50 1.87
N GLY A 4 23.65 -4.57 0.55
CA GLY A 4 22.67 -4.10 -0.42
C GLY A 4 21.36 -4.87 -0.25
N ILE A 5 20.23 -4.17 -0.40
CA ILE A 5 18.90 -4.83 -0.46
C ILE A 5 18.92 -5.70 -1.71
N ALA A 6 19.00 -7.02 -1.54
CA ALA A 6 19.12 -7.94 -2.66
C ALA A 6 17.78 -8.10 -3.39
N ILE A 7 17.63 -7.37 -4.48
CA ILE A 7 16.94 -7.94 -5.64
C ILE A 7 18.01 -8.90 -6.22
N GLN A 8 17.70 -10.19 -6.31
CA GLN A 8 18.63 -11.19 -6.87
C GLN A 8 19.25 -10.66 -8.15
N HIS A 9 20.57 -10.83 -8.30
CA HIS A 9 21.29 -10.57 -9.53
C HIS A 9 20.46 -11.03 -10.72
N GLN A 10 20.07 -10.08 -11.57
CA GLN A 10 19.24 -10.21 -12.77
C GLN A 10 19.01 -11.68 -13.17
N PRO A 11 17.88 -12.29 -12.88
CA PRO A 11 17.46 -13.44 -13.64
C PRO A 11 17.28 -12.98 -15.09
N ALA A 12 17.50 -13.85 -16.04
CA ALA A 12 17.44 -13.61 -17.49
C ALA A 12 16.08 -13.07 -18.00
N HIS A 13 15.18 -12.64 -17.12
CA HIS A 13 13.84 -12.12 -17.37
C HIS A 13 13.45 -10.97 -16.41
N THR A 14 14.30 -9.96 -16.22
CA THR A 14 13.76 -8.66 -15.74
C THR A 14 12.85 -8.12 -16.84
N PRO A 15 11.57 -7.75 -16.57
CA PRO A 15 10.69 -7.20 -17.59
C PRO A 15 11.37 -6.02 -18.29
N GLU A 16 11.37 -6.01 -19.63
CA GLU A 16 12.16 -5.10 -20.49
C GLU A 16 11.99 -3.60 -20.20
N HIS A 17 11.05 -3.22 -19.34
CA HIS A 17 10.71 -1.84 -19.01
C HIS A 17 10.78 -1.49 -17.52
N THR A 18 11.42 -2.32 -16.69
CA THR A 18 11.54 -2.05 -15.24
C THR A 18 12.60 -0.97 -14.99
N LYS A 19 12.17 0.24 -14.64
CA LYS A 19 13.06 1.29 -14.13
C LYS A 19 13.27 1.07 -12.63
N VAL A 20 14.51 1.04 -12.19
CA VAL A 20 14.88 0.84 -10.78
C VAL A 20 15.64 2.05 -10.27
N TYR A 21 15.21 2.59 -9.13
CA TYR A 21 15.98 3.53 -8.32
C TYR A 21 16.41 2.81 -7.04
N GLN A 22 17.71 2.82 -6.74
CA GLN A 22 18.27 2.08 -5.61
C GLN A 22 19.26 2.93 -4.83
N THR A 23 19.17 2.82 -3.50
CA THR A 23 20.11 3.32 -2.51
C THR A 23 20.39 2.23 -1.47
N ASP A 24 21.24 2.50 -0.47
CA ASP A 24 21.49 1.55 0.63
C ASP A 24 20.24 1.21 1.43
N ASN A 25 19.26 2.13 1.50
CA ASN A 25 18.07 2.01 2.35
C ASN A 25 16.74 1.94 1.57
N ALA A 26 16.75 2.16 0.25
CA ALA A 26 15.53 2.14 -0.54
C ALA A 26 15.75 1.54 -1.92
N THR A 27 14.79 0.72 -2.36
CA THR A 27 14.70 0.22 -3.73
C THR A 27 13.29 0.50 -4.24
N LEU A 28 13.19 1.29 -5.31
CA LEU A 28 11.92 1.57 -5.99
C LEU A 28 11.96 0.94 -7.37
N CYS A 29 10.90 0.22 -7.72
CA CYS A 29 10.76 -0.43 -9.02
C CYS A 29 9.52 0.13 -9.72
N ARG A 30 9.71 0.62 -10.96
CA ARG A 30 8.59 0.95 -11.83
C ARG A 30 8.17 -0.30 -12.59
N GLY A 31 6.91 -0.75 -12.39
CA GLY A 31 6.35 -1.89 -13.10
C GLY A 31 5.16 -2.51 -12.39
N ASN A 32 4.72 -3.65 -12.90
CA ASN A 32 3.57 -4.38 -12.34
C ASN A 32 3.97 -5.18 -11.11
N ALA A 33 3.21 -5.05 -10.03
CA ALA A 33 3.46 -5.78 -8.79
C ALA A 33 3.50 -7.31 -8.98
N LEU A 34 2.64 -7.86 -9.85
CA LEU A 34 2.63 -9.31 -10.14
C LEU A 34 3.91 -9.80 -10.83
N GLU A 35 4.61 -8.93 -11.55
CA GLU A 35 5.86 -9.27 -12.24
C GLU A 35 7.08 -9.05 -11.34
N ILE A 36 7.05 -8.05 -10.47
CA ILE A 36 8.19 -7.65 -9.65
C ILE A 36 8.23 -8.39 -8.31
N LEU A 37 7.08 -8.63 -7.66
CA LEU A 37 7.04 -9.36 -6.39
C LEU A 37 7.75 -10.72 -6.42
N PRO A 38 7.64 -11.54 -7.49
CA PRO A 38 8.40 -12.80 -7.59
C PRO A 38 9.92 -12.63 -7.56
N LEU A 39 10.45 -11.45 -7.90
CA LEU A 39 11.89 -11.16 -7.92
C LEU A 39 12.44 -10.77 -6.53
N ILE A 40 11.56 -10.45 -5.58
CA ILE A 40 11.97 -10.13 -4.21
C ILE A 40 12.42 -11.40 -3.51
N GLU A 41 13.55 -11.33 -2.80
CA GLU A 41 14.09 -12.46 -2.04
C GLU A 41 13.07 -12.99 -1.04
N PRO A 42 12.85 -14.31 -0.96
CA PRO A 42 11.98 -14.92 0.04
C PRO A 42 12.40 -14.52 1.45
N GLU A 43 11.40 -14.30 2.32
CA GLU A 43 11.59 -14.06 3.75
C GLU A 43 12.50 -12.86 4.12
N SER A 44 12.63 -11.90 3.18
CA SER A 44 13.46 -10.70 3.33
C SER A 44 12.71 -9.49 3.89
N ILE A 45 11.39 -9.55 3.99
CA ILE A 45 10.51 -8.44 4.36
C ILE A 45 10.01 -8.59 5.79
N ASP A 46 10.16 -7.54 6.61
CA ASP A 46 9.64 -7.49 7.99
C ASP A 46 8.17 -7.12 8.05
N ALA A 47 7.73 -6.18 7.19
CA ALA A 47 6.33 -5.76 7.12
C ALA A 47 5.91 -5.42 5.70
N LEU A 48 4.80 -6.00 5.26
CA LEU A 48 4.00 -5.55 4.12
C LEU A 48 3.04 -4.47 4.61
N ILE A 49 3.15 -3.24 4.08
CA ILE A 49 2.25 -2.12 4.42
C ILE A 49 1.85 -1.45 3.11
N THR A 50 0.58 -1.58 2.70
CA THR A 50 0.19 -1.21 1.34
C THR A 50 -1.25 -0.77 1.20
N ASP A 51 -1.51 0.12 0.24
CA ASP A 51 -2.81 0.68 -0.13
C ASP A 51 -3.13 0.34 -1.60
N PRO A 52 -3.59 -0.90 -1.88
CA PRO A 52 -3.89 -1.32 -3.24
C PRO A 52 -5.14 -0.59 -3.80
N PRO A 53 -5.34 -0.52 -5.12
CA PRO A 53 -6.58 0.01 -5.70
C PRO A 53 -7.79 -0.83 -5.26
N TYR A 54 -8.85 -0.17 -4.75
CA TYR A 54 -10.00 -0.87 -4.14
C TYR A 54 -11.05 -1.33 -5.15
N SER A 55 -11.11 -0.77 -6.36
CA SER A 55 -12.18 -1.01 -7.36
C SER A 55 -13.60 -0.86 -6.82
N SER A 56 -13.79 -0.16 -5.68
CA SER A 56 -15.06 -0.04 -4.96
C SER A 56 -16.15 0.67 -5.74
N GLY A 57 -15.81 1.41 -6.79
CA GLY A 57 -16.78 2.04 -7.70
C GLY A 57 -17.45 1.06 -8.66
N ALA A 58 -16.80 -0.04 -9.01
CA ALA A 58 -17.38 -1.07 -9.90
C ALA A 58 -18.36 -1.99 -9.16
N THR A 59 -18.22 -2.15 -7.85
CA THR A 59 -19.03 -3.05 -7.02
C THR A 59 -20.50 -2.60 -6.89
N HIS A 60 -20.80 -1.31 -7.09
CA HIS A 60 -22.15 -0.74 -6.88
C HIS A 60 -22.89 -0.29 -8.13
N LYS A 61 -22.25 -0.34 -9.30
CA LYS A 61 -22.94 -0.09 -10.56
C LYS A 61 -23.03 -1.41 -11.31
N ALA A 62 -24.23 -1.94 -11.45
CA ALA A 62 -24.51 -3.03 -12.36
C ALA A 62 -24.18 -2.56 -13.81
N GLY A 63 -22.98 -2.87 -14.24
CA GLY A 63 -22.47 -2.48 -15.55
C GLY A 63 -21.07 -1.86 -15.42
N ARG A 64 -20.16 -2.37 -16.23
CA ARG A 64 -18.85 -1.79 -16.51
C ARG A 64 -19.05 -0.38 -17.05
N THR A 65 -18.91 0.64 -16.22
CA THR A 65 -18.85 2.01 -16.71
C THR A 65 -17.40 2.27 -17.15
N ASN A 66 -17.21 2.60 -18.43
CA ASN A 66 -15.95 3.09 -19.00
C ASN A 66 -15.56 4.49 -18.47
N GLN A 67 -15.99 4.86 -17.24
CA GLN A 67 -15.56 6.09 -16.62
C GLN A 67 -14.27 5.82 -15.85
N GLY A 68 -13.18 6.40 -16.31
CA GLY A 68 -11.88 6.35 -15.65
C GLY A 68 -11.92 6.84 -14.20
N SER A 69 -10.90 6.52 -13.43
CA SER A 69 -10.75 6.90 -12.01
C SER A 69 -10.88 8.42 -11.77
N HIS A 70 -10.56 9.23 -12.76
CA HIS A 70 -10.75 10.69 -12.77
C HIS A 70 -12.17 11.14 -12.43
N ALA A 71 -13.19 10.51 -13.03
CA ALA A 71 -14.59 10.89 -12.81
C ALA A 71 -15.11 10.52 -11.41
N LYS A 72 -14.41 9.65 -10.67
CA LYS A 72 -14.84 9.17 -9.34
C LYS A 72 -14.35 10.02 -8.19
N TYR A 73 -13.19 10.65 -8.31
CA TYR A 73 -12.49 11.30 -7.19
C TYR A 73 -12.40 12.83 -7.30
N LEU A 74 -12.73 13.40 -8.48
CA LEU A 74 -12.66 14.84 -8.72
C LEU A 74 -14.06 15.39 -9.00
N ASN A 75 -14.53 16.31 -8.17
CA ASN A 75 -15.57 17.25 -8.55
C ASN A 75 -14.94 18.21 -9.58
N GLY A 76 -15.59 18.42 -10.72
CA GLY A 76 -15.13 19.00 -11.98
C GLY A 76 -14.34 20.32 -12.01
N GLU A 77 -13.68 20.74 -10.94
CA GLU A 77 -12.97 22.01 -10.83
C GLU A 77 -11.47 21.92 -10.50
N SER A 78 -10.89 20.72 -10.29
CA SER A 78 -9.46 20.66 -10.07
C SER A 78 -8.70 20.48 -11.38
N LEU A 79 -7.92 21.50 -11.73
CA LEU A 79 -7.09 21.62 -12.94
C LEU A 79 -5.91 20.62 -13.03
N HIS A 80 -5.73 19.74 -12.05
CA HIS A 80 -4.66 18.73 -12.07
C HIS A 80 -5.18 17.42 -12.66
N ARG A 81 -4.69 17.08 -13.84
CA ARG A 81 -4.84 15.73 -14.43
C ARG A 81 -3.98 14.76 -13.62
N PHE A 82 -4.63 13.88 -12.86
CA PHE A 82 -3.96 12.74 -12.27
C PHE A 82 -4.08 11.54 -13.21
N ASP A 83 -3.03 10.72 -13.33
CA ASP A 83 -3.05 9.51 -14.14
C ASP A 83 -4.11 8.51 -13.66
N GLU A 84 -4.69 7.74 -14.58
CA GLU A 84 -5.63 6.68 -14.25
C GLU A 84 -4.92 5.54 -13.50
N PHE A 85 -5.56 5.05 -12.42
CA PHE A 85 -5.01 3.93 -11.67
C PHE A 85 -5.31 2.61 -12.39
N ALA A 86 -4.28 1.84 -12.73
CA ALA A 86 -4.45 0.48 -13.20
C ALA A 86 -5.14 -0.36 -12.11
N GLY A 87 -6.22 -1.08 -12.49
CA GLY A 87 -6.93 -1.97 -11.56
C GLY A 87 -8.19 -1.40 -10.88
N GLU A 88 -8.55 -0.12 -11.09
CA GLU A 88 -9.72 0.53 -10.47
C GLU A 88 -11.10 0.09 -11.04
N ASN A 89 -11.14 -0.67 -12.12
CA ASN A 89 -12.37 -1.06 -12.83
C ASN A 89 -12.64 -2.57 -12.83
N MET A 90 -12.12 -3.31 -11.87
CA MET A 90 -12.39 -4.74 -11.74
C MET A 90 -13.75 -4.99 -11.07
N ASP A 91 -14.47 -6.02 -11.49
CA ASP A 91 -15.58 -6.56 -10.71
C ASP A 91 -15.07 -7.20 -9.40
N ALA A 92 -15.98 -7.45 -8.45
CA ALA A 92 -15.60 -7.90 -7.11
C ALA A 92 -14.83 -9.24 -7.10
N ARG A 93 -15.18 -10.18 -8.00
CA ARG A 93 -14.52 -11.49 -8.06
C ARG A 93 -13.16 -11.41 -8.70
N SER A 94 -13.04 -10.68 -9.81
CA SER A 94 -11.75 -10.42 -10.48
C SER A 94 -10.80 -9.66 -9.55
N TRP A 95 -11.31 -8.68 -8.77
CA TRP A 95 -10.53 -7.97 -7.78
C TRP A 95 -10.02 -8.89 -6.66
N ALA A 96 -10.89 -9.75 -6.11
CA ALA A 96 -10.50 -10.70 -5.07
C ALA A 96 -9.42 -11.69 -5.56
N TYR A 97 -9.59 -12.21 -6.79
CA TYR A 97 -8.61 -13.10 -7.41
C TYR A 97 -7.27 -12.41 -7.66
N TRP A 98 -7.29 -11.21 -8.24
CA TRP A 98 -6.08 -10.39 -8.44
C TRP A 98 -5.39 -10.08 -7.10
N THR A 99 -6.17 -9.73 -6.07
CA THR A 99 -5.65 -9.46 -4.73
C THR A 99 -4.96 -10.68 -4.14
N GLN A 100 -5.56 -11.86 -4.26
CA GLN A 100 -4.95 -13.11 -3.81
C GLN A 100 -3.62 -13.40 -4.53
N LEU A 101 -3.53 -13.15 -5.84
CA LEU A 101 -2.31 -13.41 -6.61
C LEU A 101 -1.11 -12.60 -6.11
N TRP A 102 -1.26 -11.27 -6.01
CA TRP A 102 -0.15 -10.44 -5.54
C TRP A 102 0.15 -10.64 -4.06
N MET A 103 -0.89 -10.87 -3.23
CA MET A 103 -0.69 -11.12 -1.80
C MET A 103 0.03 -12.45 -1.54
N ALA A 104 -0.19 -13.49 -2.33
CA ALA A 104 0.54 -14.75 -2.21
C ALA A 104 2.05 -14.55 -2.50
N GLN A 105 2.40 -13.73 -3.49
CA GLN A 105 3.80 -13.38 -3.75
C GLN A 105 4.40 -12.52 -2.62
N ALA A 106 3.63 -11.56 -2.09
CA ALA A 106 4.05 -10.78 -0.94
C ALA A 106 4.23 -11.66 0.32
N HIS A 107 3.35 -12.63 0.55
CA HIS A 107 3.49 -13.61 1.63
C HIS A 107 4.79 -14.42 1.52
N ARG A 108 5.19 -14.82 0.30
CA ARG A 108 6.48 -15.48 0.07
C ARG A 108 7.65 -14.60 0.53
N ALA A 109 7.60 -13.31 0.18
CA ALA A 109 8.65 -12.34 0.50
C ALA A 109 8.70 -11.96 1.98
N VAL A 110 7.56 -11.94 2.68
CA VAL A 110 7.49 -11.64 4.13
C VAL A 110 8.13 -12.79 4.92
N ARG A 111 8.96 -12.47 5.91
CA ARG A 111 9.60 -13.45 6.80
C ARG A 111 8.60 -14.09 7.77
N PRO A 112 8.88 -15.27 8.33
CA PRO A 112 8.08 -15.82 9.44
C PRO A 112 7.97 -14.84 10.60
N GLY A 113 6.76 -14.61 11.11
CA GLY A 113 6.45 -13.60 12.12
C GLY A 113 6.47 -12.16 11.63
N GLY A 114 6.65 -11.93 10.33
CA GLY A 114 6.50 -10.60 9.72
C GLY A 114 5.05 -10.18 9.61
N TYR A 115 4.82 -8.88 9.60
CA TYR A 115 3.48 -8.26 9.56
C TYR A 115 2.98 -8.10 8.12
N ALA A 116 1.63 -8.09 7.99
CA ALA A 116 0.95 -7.61 6.80
C ALA A 116 -0.18 -6.67 7.20
N LEU A 117 -0.19 -5.46 6.64
CA LEU A 117 -1.16 -4.40 6.87
C LEU A 117 -1.65 -3.89 5.51
N VAL A 118 -2.90 -4.16 5.17
CA VAL A 118 -3.47 -3.84 3.86
C VAL A 118 -4.68 -2.94 4.02
N PHE A 119 -4.61 -1.74 3.44
CA PHE A 119 -5.71 -0.78 3.48
C PHE A 119 -6.89 -1.23 2.62
N THR A 120 -8.09 -0.83 3.03
CA THR A 120 -9.32 -1.07 2.29
C THR A 120 -10.44 -0.13 2.75
N ASP A 121 -11.49 -0.01 1.94
CA ASP A 121 -12.75 0.57 2.36
C ASP A 121 -13.72 -0.52 2.87
N TRP A 122 -14.84 -0.08 3.46
CA TRP A 122 -15.84 -0.99 4.03
C TRP A 122 -16.47 -1.95 3.00
N ARG A 123 -16.48 -1.58 1.70
CA ARG A 123 -17.11 -2.36 0.63
C ARG A 123 -16.30 -3.59 0.28
N GLN A 124 -14.98 -3.43 0.25
CA GLN A 124 -14.05 -4.51 -0.09
C GLN A 124 -13.55 -5.28 1.14
N LEU A 125 -13.92 -4.84 2.35
CA LEU A 125 -13.46 -5.48 3.59
C LEU A 125 -13.72 -6.99 3.63
N PRO A 126 -14.91 -7.52 3.27
CA PRO A 126 -15.14 -8.97 3.23
C PRO A 126 -14.24 -9.68 2.22
N ALA A 127 -14.16 -9.17 0.99
CA ALA A 127 -13.34 -9.78 -0.08
C ALA A 127 -11.84 -9.73 0.25
N LEU A 128 -11.37 -8.64 0.89
CA LEU A 128 -9.98 -8.54 1.30
C LEU A 128 -9.65 -9.52 2.43
N THR A 129 -10.52 -9.71 3.43
CA THR A 129 -10.26 -10.67 4.52
C THR A 129 -10.18 -12.10 4.00
N ASP A 130 -10.99 -12.45 2.99
CA ASP A 130 -10.94 -13.76 2.33
C ASP A 130 -9.63 -13.93 1.53
N ALA A 131 -9.28 -12.95 0.69
CA ALA A 131 -8.04 -12.96 -0.10
C ALA A 131 -6.80 -13.00 0.79
N PHE A 132 -6.80 -12.28 1.93
CA PHE A 132 -5.73 -12.22 2.91
C PHE A 132 -5.41 -13.62 3.47
N GLN A 133 -6.44 -14.34 3.90
CA GLN A 133 -6.31 -15.70 4.41
C GLN A 133 -5.94 -16.70 3.30
N ALA A 134 -6.59 -16.59 2.14
CA ALA A 134 -6.31 -17.45 0.99
C ALA A 134 -4.88 -17.31 0.45
N SER A 135 -4.22 -16.16 0.70
CA SER A 135 -2.81 -15.92 0.34
C SER A 135 -1.80 -16.52 1.34
N GLY A 136 -2.27 -17.10 2.46
CA GLY A 136 -1.43 -17.74 3.47
C GLY A 136 -1.15 -16.90 4.72
N PHE A 137 -1.56 -15.63 4.78
CA PHE A 137 -1.44 -14.83 5.99
C PHE A 137 -2.42 -15.26 7.07
N THR A 138 -1.97 -15.27 8.33
CA THR A 138 -2.85 -15.42 9.49
C THR A 138 -3.53 -14.07 9.78
N TRP A 139 -4.83 -13.98 9.51
CA TRP A 139 -5.60 -12.79 9.83
C TRP A 139 -5.75 -12.65 11.35
N ARG A 140 -5.47 -11.46 11.90
CA ARG A 140 -5.48 -11.19 13.34
C ARG A 140 -6.44 -10.10 13.76
N GLY A 141 -6.89 -9.25 12.83
CA GLY A 141 -7.85 -8.22 13.14
C GLY A 141 -7.92 -7.12 12.10
N ILE A 142 -8.58 -6.04 12.50
CA ILE A 142 -8.82 -4.85 11.69
C ILE A 142 -8.44 -3.63 12.52
N ILE A 143 -7.67 -2.71 11.93
CA ILE A 143 -7.40 -1.39 12.48
C ILE A 143 -8.37 -0.41 11.82
N ALA A 144 -9.06 0.42 12.59
CA ALA A 144 -9.90 1.49 12.08
C ALA A 144 -9.08 2.79 11.98
N TRP A 145 -8.99 3.36 10.77
CA TRP A 145 -8.46 4.71 10.58
C TRP A 145 -9.62 5.70 10.45
N ASN A 146 -9.82 6.48 11.50
CA ASN A 146 -10.81 7.57 11.52
C ASN A 146 -10.21 8.82 10.86
N LYS A 147 -10.79 9.22 9.72
CA LYS A 147 -10.41 10.40 8.94
C LYS A 147 -11.01 11.72 9.48
N GLY A 148 -11.78 11.64 10.58
CA GLY A 148 -12.52 12.75 11.12
C GLY A 148 -13.71 13.17 10.24
N ARG A 149 -14.16 14.41 10.42
CA ARG A 149 -15.30 14.96 9.69
C ARG A 149 -14.98 15.50 8.30
N GLY A 150 -13.72 15.48 7.86
CA GLY A 150 -13.28 15.95 6.54
C GLY A 150 -13.77 15.11 5.36
N SER A 151 -14.37 13.93 5.59
CA SER A 151 -15.00 13.12 4.55
C SER A 151 -16.30 13.78 4.04
N ARG A 152 -16.65 13.48 2.75
CA ARG A 152 -17.87 14.02 2.12
C ARG A 152 -19.10 13.86 3.04
N THR A 153 -19.90 14.92 3.18
CA THR A 153 -21.14 14.88 3.94
C THR A 153 -22.17 14.00 3.20
N PRO A 154 -22.74 12.98 3.85
CA PRO A 154 -23.78 12.16 3.26
C PRO A 154 -25.12 12.91 3.19
N HIS A 155 -26.10 12.34 2.48
CA HIS A 155 -27.49 12.79 2.56
C HIS A 155 -28.05 12.67 3.97
N THR A 156 -29.07 13.47 4.29
CA THR A 156 -29.80 13.39 5.56
C THR A 156 -30.31 11.95 5.80
N GLY A 157 -30.13 11.44 6.99
CA GLY A 157 -30.51 10.07 7.36
C GLY A 157 -29.45 9.00 7.09
N TYR A 158 -28.33 9.34 6.44
CA TYR A 158 -27.22 8.40 6.19
C TYR A 158 -26.08 8.60 7.19
N PHE A 159 -25.38 7.51 7.51
CA PHE A 159 -24.16 7.59 8.30
C PHE A 159 -22.98 8.08 7.45
N ARG A 160 -22.08 8.85 8.06
CA ARG A 160 -20.86 9.33 7.43
C ARG A 160 -19.82 8.21 7.34
N HIS A 161 -19.26 7.98 6.15
CA HIS A 161 -18.15 7.03 5.96
C HIS A 161 -16.82 7.69 6.34
N GLN A 162 -16.58 7.89 7.63
CA GLN A 162 -15.39 8.58 8.12
C GLN A 162 -14.22 7.66 8.44
N CYS A 163 -14.42 6.34 8.36
CA CYS A 163 -13.34 5.37 8.54
C CYS A 163 -12.95 4.71 7.21
N GLU A 164 -11.66 4.46 7.06
CA GLU A 164 -11.08 3.38 6.26
C GLU A 164 -10.53 2.32 7.21
N TYR A 165 -10.21 1.16 6.67
CA TYR A 165 -9.82 0.01 7.47
C TYR A 165 -8.49 -0.52 6.99
N ILE A 166 -7.75 -1.14 7.91
CA ILE A 166 -6.52 -1.86 7.60
C ILE A 166 -6.70 -3.28 8.11
N VAL A 167 -6.80 -4.24 7.18
CA VAL A 167 -6.74 -5.67 7.53
C VAL A 167 -5.32 -5.98 7.90
N TRP A 168 -5.11 -6.57 9.10
CA TRP A 168 -3.77 -6.87 9.55
C TRP A 168 -3.62 -8.32 10.02
N GLY A 169 -2.41 -8.80 9.89
CA GLY A 169 -2.04 -10.14 10.29
C GLY A 169 -0.55 -10.38 10.18
N SER A 170 -0.16 -11.65 10.13
CA SER A 170 1.24 -12.06 10.08
C SER A 170 1.45 -13.32 9.26
N LYS A 171 2.70 -13.53 8.81
CA LYS A 171 3.11 -14.84 8.29
C LYS A 171 3.37 -15.80 9.46
N GLY A 172 2.39 -16.67 9.73
CA GLY A 172 2.45 -17.63 10.82
C GLY A 172 2.46 -16.98 12.21
N HIS A 173 3.19 -17.59 13.15
CA HIS A 173 3.26 -17.16 14.55
C HIS A 173 3.87 -15.76 14.69
N LEU A 174 3.17 -14.86 15.39
CA LEU A 174 3.68 -13.54 15.73
C LEU A 174 4.31 -13.59 17.11
N GLY A 175 5.62 -13.39 17.17
CA GLY A 175 6.34 -13.25 18.44
C GLY A 175 6.04 -11.94 19.17
N LYS A 176 6.57 -11.78 20.36
CA LYS A 176 6.50 -10.49 21.08
C LYS A 176 7.32 -9.44 20.33
N SER A 177 6.69 -8.32 19.98
CA SER A 177 7.37 -7.17 19.38
C SER A 177 7.93 -6.27 20.49
N PRO A 178 9.14 -5.72 20.34
CA PRO A 178 9.66 -4.70 21.24
C PRO A 178 8.93 -3.36 21.08
N SER A 179 8.20 -3.18 19.97
CA SER A 179 7.42 -1.98 19.62
C SER A 179 5.94 -2.29 19.80
N GLY A 180 5.29 -1.76 20.77
CA GLY A 180 3.87 -2.02 20.98
C GLY A 180 3.52 -2.03 22.46
N PRO A 181 2.25 -2.20 22.84
CA PRO A 181 1.10 -2.49 21.97
C PRO A 181 0.79 -1.34 21.00
N PHE A 182 0.15 -1.70 19.84
CA PHE A 182 -0.28 -0.75 18.81
C PHE A 182 -1.77 -0.47 18.94
N ASP A 183 -2.19 0.77 18.63
CA ASP A 183 -3.60 1.15 18.67
C ASP A 183 -4.40 0.51 17.54
N GLY A 184 -5.55 -0.07 17.88
CA GLY A 184 -6.50 -0.66 16.91
C GLY A 184 -7.48 0.36 16.31
N CYS A 185 -7.46 1.62 16.78
CA CYS A 185 -8.22 2.74 16.23
C CYS A 185 -7.36 4.00 16.23
N MET A 186 -7.10 4.55 15.05
CA MET A 186 -6.20 5.69 14.86
C MET A 186 -6.96 6.87 14.27
N THR A 187 -6.77 8.08 14.79
CA THR A 187 -7.42 9.29 14.28
C THR A 187 -6.38 10.22 13.67
N PHE A 188 -6.33 10.24 12.35
CA PHE A 188 -5.48 11.13 11.56
C PHE A 188 -6.32 11.82 10.47
N PRO A 189 -6.61 13.12 10.60
CA PRO A 189 -7.42 13.84 9.63
C PRO A 189 -6.74 13.88 8.25
N VAL A 190 -7.54 13.76 7.19
CA VAL A 190 -7.07 14.00 5.83
C VAL A 190 -7.04 15.50 5.58
N ILE A 191 -5.86 16.05 5.32
CA ILE A 191 -5.66 17.47 5.00
C ILE A 191 -5.51 17.61 3.47
N PRO A 192 -6.53 18.11 2.74
CA PRO A 192 -6.51 18.16 1.28
C PRO A 192 -5.30 18.92 0.70
N SER A 193 -4.89 20.02 1.34
CA SER A 193 -3.77 20.87 0.90
C SER A 193 -2.38 20.21 1.03
N LYS A 194 -2.27 19.10 1.78
CA LYS A 194 -1.02 18.34 1.95
C LYS A 194 -0.95 17.11 1.05
N LYS A 195 -1.98 16.83 0.25
CA LYS A 195 -2.00 15.64 -0.60
C LYS A 195 -1.14 15.82 -1.84
N MET A 196 -0.16 14.95 -2.03
CA MET A 196 0.63 14.83 -3.27
C MET A 196 0.06 13.74 -4.21
N HIS A 197 -0.91 12.99 -3.74
CA HIS A 197 -1.64 11.96 -4.47
C HIS A 197 -3.12 12.04 -4.06
N PRO A 198 -4.11 11.82 -4.96
CA PRO A 198 -5.55 11.94 -4.65
C PRO A 198 -5.97 11.08 -3.46
N THR A 199 -5.39 9.89 -3.35
CA THR A 199 -5.65 8.91 -2.27
C THR A 199 -4.49 8.80 -1.27
N GLY A 200 -3.50 9.72 -1.30
CA GLY A 200 -2.33 9.69 -0.41
C GLY A 200 -2.73 9.63 1.07
N LYS A 201 -2.15 8.68 1.81
CA LYS A 201 -2.37 8.51 3.25
C LYS A 201 -1.60 9.57 4.05
N PRO A 202 -2.08 10.00 5.23
CA PRO A 202 -1.33 10.88 6.12
C PRO A 202 0.02 10.25 6.50
N GLU A 203 1.09 11.04 6.48
CA GLU A 203 2.43 10.56 6.84
C GLU A 203 2.49 10.12 8.31
N GLU A 204 1.76 10.83 9.18
CA GLU A 204 1.66 10.51 10.59
C GLU A 204 1.02 9.12 10.84
N LEU A 205 -0.01 8.75 10.06
CA LEU A 205 -0.58 7.40 10.12
C LEU A 205 0.45 6.35 9.68
N MET A 206 1.14 6.60 8.56
CA MET A 206 2.14 5.67 8.07
C MET A 206 3.33 5.54 9.03
N ALA A 207 3.70 6.62 9.74
CA ALA A 207 4.73 6.59 10.77
C ALA A 207 4.40 5.63 11.92
N GLU A 208 3.12 5.55 12.35
CA GLU A 208 2.69 4.55 13.34
C GLU A 208 2.75 3.12 12.78
N LEU A 209 2.27 2.92 11.54
CA LEU A 209 2.21 1.58 10.95
C LEU A 209 3.60 0.99 10.68
N VAL A 210 4.59 1.78 10.24
CA VAL A 210 5.95 1.28 9.97
C VAL A 210 6.69 0.83 11.23
N ARG A 211 6.20 1.17 12.42
CA ARG A 211 6.74 0.67 13.69
C ARG A 211 6.56 -0.84 13.88
N THR A 212 5.66 -1.47 13.11
CA THR A 212 5.49 -2.93 13.09
C THR A 212 6.69 -3.66 12.50
N ALA A 213 7.46 -3.02 11.61
CA ALA A 213 8.77 -3.52 11.19
C ALA A 213 9.81 -3.26 12.29
N ASN A 214 10.74 -4.18 12.50
CA ASN A 214 11.85 -4.01 13.39
C ASN A 214 12.72 -2.80 13.00
N SER A 215 13.49 -2.26 13.94
CA SER A 215 14.51 -1.25 13.61
C SER A 215 15.52 -1.84 12.63
N GLY A 216 15.83 -1.11 11.54
CA GLY A 216 16.66 -1.60 10.44
C GLY A 216 15.98 -2.68 9.55
N GLY A 217 14.76 -3.09 9.85
CA GLY A 217 13.98 -4.03 9.05
C GLY A 217 13.49 -3.42 7.74
N THR A 218 12.96 -4.25 6.85
CA THR A 218 12.51 -3.86 5.52
C THR A 218 10.98 -3.80 5.43
N VAL A 219 10.45 -2.66 4.98
CA VAL A 219 9.03 -2.44 4.66
C VAL A 219 8.83 -2.59 3.15
N LEU A 220 7.81 -3.34 2.75
CA LEU A 220 7.38 -3.52 1.36
C LEU A 220 6.04 -2.83 1.11
N ASP A 221 5.96 -2.07 0.02
CA ASP A 221 4.71 -1.49 -0.50
C ASP A 221 4.61 -1.72 -2.01
N PRO A 222 3.85 -2.77 -2.46
CA PRO A 222 3.68 -3.07 -3.88
C PRO A 222 2.84 -2.06 -4.67
N PHE A 223 2.23 -1.07 -4.00
CA PHE A 223 1.39 -0.03 -4.59
C PHE A 223 1.73 1.33 -3.97
N MET A 224 3.02 1.70 -4.04
CA MET A 224 3.57 2.79 -3.23
C MET A 224 3.03 4.18 -3.58
N GLY A 225 2.43 4.36 -4.76
CA GLY A 225 1.95 5.66 -5.22
C GLY A 225 3.05 6.71 -5.13
N SER A 226 2.76 7.82 -4.45
CA SER A 226 3.73 8.91 -4.21
C SER A 226 4.78 8.62 -3.11
N GLY A 227 4.87 7.37 -2.60
CA GLY A 227 5.92 6.93 -1.68
C GLY A 227 5.77 7.35 -0.22
N THR A 228 4.55 7.60 0.29
CA THR A 228 4.36 8.03 1.68
C THR A 228 4.81 6.96 2.68
N THR A 229 4.54 5.68 2.40
CA THR A 229 5.04 4.54 3.18
C THR A 229 6.57 4.54 3.25
N GLY A 230 7.23 4.78 2.11
CA GLY A 230 8.69 4.82 2.02
C GLY A 230 9.31 5.97 2.81
N VAL A 231 8.73 7.17 2.72
CA VAL A 231 9.17 8.33 3.52
C VAL A 231 9.06 8.02 5.02
N ALA A 232 7.93 7.46 5.46
CA ALA A 232 7.74 7.08 6.87
C ALA A 232 8.74 6.00 7.32
N ALA A 233 8.98 4.98 6.47
CA ALA A 233 9.94 3.91 6.76
C ALA A 233 11.36 4.45 6.93
N LEU A 234 11.84 5.27 5.99
CA LEU A 234 13.18 5.85 6.04
C LEU A 234 13.38 6.77 7.25
N LYS A 235 12.42 7.67 7.54
CA LYS A 235 12.45 8.54 8.72
C LYS A 235 12.50 7.74 10.03
N ALA A 236 11.92 6.55 10.04
CA ALA A 236 11.90 5.66 11.19
C ALA A 236 13.11 4.69 11.24
N GLY A 237 14.11 4.86 10.36
CA GLY A 237 15.30 4.01 10.30
C GLY A 237 15.04 2.59 9.80
N ARG A 238 14.07 2.41 8.92
CA ARG A 238 13.76 1.15 8.21
C ARG A 238 14.21 1.25 6.77
N ARG A 239 14.44 0.10 6.14
CA ARG A 239 14.63 -0.01 4.69
C ARG A 239 13.28 -0.07 4.00
N PHE A 240 13.24 0.28 2.72
CA PHE A 240 12.01 0.32 1.96
C PHE A 240 12.16 -0.31 0.58
N ILE A 241 11.19 -1.14 0.18
CA ILE A 241 11.00 -1.60 -1.19
C ILE A 241 9.61 -1.14 -1.64
N GLY A 242 9.55 -0.40 -2.75
CA GLY A 242 8.31 0.11 -3.33
C GLY A 242 8.16 -0.27 -4.79
N ILE A 243 6.92 -0.59 -5.20
CA ILE A 243 6.57 -0.85 -6.59
C ILE A 243 5.48 0.12 -7.01
N GLU A 244 5.58 0.68 -8.22
CA GLU A 244 4.59 1.60 -8.80
C GLU A 244 4.55 1.44 -10.33
N THR A 245 3.33 1.35 -10.89
CA THR A 245 3.16 1.23 -12.35
C THR A 245 3.20 2.56 -13.07
N SER A 246 2.66 3.64 -12.45
CA SER A 246 2.64 4.98 -13.02
C SER A 246 4.04 5.59 -13.01
N GLU A 247 4.51 6.02 -14.18
CA GLU A 247 5.80 6.73 -14.30
C GLU A 247 5.80 8.01 -13.48
N HIS A 248 4.72 8.78 -13.56
CA HIS A 248 4.55 10.02 -12.81
C HIS A 248 4.71 9.81 -11.30
N TYR A 249 3.97 8.85 -10.71
CA TYR A 249 4.05 8.58 -9.27
C TYR A 249 5.36 7.94 -8.85
N PHE A 250 5.96 7.12 -9.71
CA PHE A 250 7.30 6.59 -9.47
C PHE A 250 8.33 7.73 -9.35
N GLU A 251 8.28 8.74 -10.24
CA GLU A 251 9.17 9.90 -10.18
C GLU A 251 8.93 10.76 -8.94
N VAL A 252 7.66 11.01 -8.61
CA VAL A 252 7.29 11.72 -7.38
C VAL A 252 7.82 11.00 -6.14
N ALA A 253 7.63 9.68 -6.04
CA ALA A 253 8.14 8.88 -4.94
C ALA A 253 9.67 8.94 -4.85
N THR A 254 10.36 8.79 -6.00
CA THR A 254 11.82 8.86 -6.07
C THR A 254 12.35 10.19 -5.51
N GLN A 255 11.79 11.32 -5.96
CA GLN A 255 12.20 12.65 -5.49
C GLN A 255 11.95 12.84 -3.99
N ARG A 256 10.83 12.34 -3.47
CA ARG A 256 10.50 12.43 -2.03
C ARG A 256 11.46 11.61 -1.18
N LEU A 257 11.77 10.39 -1.60
CA LEU A 257 12.70 9.53 -0.85
C LEU A 257 14.13 10.08 -0.91
N GLN A 258 14.58 10.62 -2.05
CA GLN A 258 15.87 11.30 -2.17
C GLN A 258 16.00 12.44 -1.16
N LYS A 259 14.99 13.32 -1.08
CA LYS A 259 14.97 14.43 -0.11
C LYS A 259 14.99 13.93 1.34
N THR A 260 14.33 12.80 1.62
CA THR A 260 14.29 12.21 2.97
C THR A 260 15.66 11.62 3.38
N ILE A 261 16.40 11.04 2.43
CA ILE A 261 17.73 10.46 2.67
C ILE A 261 18.79 11.56 2.86
N SER A 262 18.60 12.71 2.20
CA SER A 262 19.54 13.84 2.23
C SER A 262 19.32 14.78 3.43
N ALA A 263 18.25 14.61 4.21
CA ALA A 263 17.90 15.44 5.36
C ALA A 263 18.38 14.82 6.67
#